data_d40b9823a2aa6a56ab5b17dbac9c11d6
#
_entry.id   d40b9823a2aa6a56ab5b17dbac9c11d6
#
_cell.length_a   1.000
_cell.length_b   1.000
_cell.length_c   1.000
_cell.angle_alpha   90.00
_cell.angle_beta   90.00
_cell.angle_gamma   90.00
#
_symmetry.space_group_name_H-M   'P 1'
#
loop_
_entity.id
_entity.type
_entity.pdbx_description
1 polymer ?
#
loop_
_entity_poly.entity_id
_entity_poly.type
_entity_poly.pdbx_seq_one_letter_code
_entity_poly.pdbx_strand_id
1 'polypeptide(L)'
;YLAKMLKEGSTVRVTGKISNSQTYGLTLTNPEINKEDILPIDLHDSLFQKNENGNEQYGYPIYGETKGITSKWMYHAIGKILKNDEFKNIPDYLNKEILDKYKLPSLHTALVWIHSPQKKEHAEIARKRFAFEEVFFIQLARQQERKKYEDLFSYKLIINDNDIQDFVSRFPFTPTKAQNNAIHAILEDLKKDKPMSRLIEGDVGSGKTFVAATISYAVIKNRPIGQNFGNLQVAYMAPTEVLATQLFENFIKYFEHTGISIALITSSGCRKFPSKSAGWENGKQIKTWTPIARNQLLKWIKNGEIPIVIGT
;
A
#
# COMPACT_ATOMS: atom_id res chain seq x y z
N TYR A 1 12.47 9.17 -44.03
CA TYR A 1 11.68 8.10 -43.41
C TYR A 1 10.35 7.91 -44.14
N LEU A 2 9.58 8.99 -44.39
CA LEU A 2 8.31 8.98 -45.13
C LEU A 2 8.45 8.43 -46.53
N ALA A 3 9.50 8.80 -47.28
CA ALA A 3 9.74 8.32 -48.64
C ALA A 3 9.96 6.78 -48.73
N LYS A 4 10.37 6.11 -47.63
CA LYS A 4 10.50 4.64 -47.59
C LYS A 4 9.18 3.94 -47.25
N MET A 5 8.21 4.65 -46.68
CA MET A 5 6.91 4.09 -46.32
C MET A 5 5.88 4.18 -47.46
N LEU A 6 6.06 5.10 -48.39
CA LEU A 6 5.15 5.33 -49.48
C LEU A 6 5.72 4.67 -50.75
N LYS A 7 5.00 3.71 -51.30
CA LYS A 7 5.33 3.13 -52.61
C LYS A 7 4.59 3.91 -53.70
N GLU A 8 5.22 4.05 -54.85
CA GLU A 8 4.57 4.63 -56.01
C GLU A 8 3.27 3.88 -56.33
N GLY A 9 2.18 4.61 -56.49
CA GLY A 9 0.84 4.03 -56.71
C GLY A 9 0.02 3.81 -55.43
N SER A 10 0.55 4.11 -54.21
CA SER A 10 -0.24 4.03 -52.98
C SER A 10 -1.16 5.25 -52.86
N THR A 11 -2.43 5.02 -52.48
CA THR A 11 -3.37 6.09 -52.13
C THR A 11 -3.08 6.58 -50.71
N VAL A 12 -2.94 7.88 -50.53
CA VAL A 12 -2.63 8.50 -49.26
C VAL A 12 -3.56 9.67 -48.96
N ARG A 13 -4.00 9.81 -47.71
CA ARG A 13 -4.68 11.00 -47.22
C ARG A 13 -3.65 11.92 -46.60
N VAL A 14 -3.60 13.18 -47.01
CA VAL A 14 -2.67 14.17 -46.50
C VAL A 14 -3.47 15.25 -45.81
N THR A 15 -3.21 15.46 -44.51
CA THR A 15 -3.86 16.50 -43.68
C THR A 15 -2.78 17.45 -43.19
N GLY A 16 -2.96 18.76 -43.34
CA GLY A 16 -1.98 19.73 -42.84
C GLY A 16 -2.48 21.16 -42.95
N LYS A 17 -1.73 22.10 -42.40
CA LYS A 17 -2.04 23.53 -42.51
C LYS A 17 -1.55 24.06 -43.88
N ILE A 18 -2.48 24.61 -44.66
CA ILE A 18 -2.14 25.21 -45.93
C ILE A 18 -1.39 26.51 -45.70
N SER A 19 -0.22 26.66 -46.29
CA SER A 19 0.55 27.91 -46.34
C SER A 19 0.92 28.24 -47.79
N ASN A 20 0.97 29.51 -48.10
CA ASN A 20 1.37 29.96 -49.44
C ASN A 20 2.83 30.43 -49.38
N SER A 21 3.71 29.72 -50.06
CA SER A 21 5.13 30.06 -50.17
C SER A 21 5.37 30.82 -51.47
N GLN A 22 6.10 31.91 -51.38
CA GLN A 22 6.48 32.69 -52.57
C GLN A 22 7.31 31.89 -53.58
N THR A 23 8.02 30.84 -53.14
CA THR A 23 8.93 30.04 -53.98
C THR A 23 8.27 28.78 -54.53
N TYR A 24 7.35 28.16 -53.75
CA TYR A 24 6.79 26.84 -54.07
C TYR A 24 5.26 26.86 -54.23
N GLY A 25 4.61 28.01 -54.15
CA GLY A 25 3.15 28.12 -54.20
C GLY A 25 2.47 27.57 -52.96
N LEU A 26 1.33 26.89 -53.13
CA LEU A 26 0.59 26.28 -52.03
C LEU A 26 1.35 25.08 -51.47
N THR A 27 1.71 25.14 -50.19
CA THR A 27 2.43 24.11 -49.47
C THR A 27 1.61 23.68 -48.22
N LEU A 28 1.75 22.42 -47.83
CA LEU A 28 1.23 21.92 -46.56
C LEU A 28 2.35 21.92 -45.54
N THR A 29 2.12 22.69 -44.47
CA THR A 29 3.06 22.75 -43.31
C THR A 29 2.74 21.63 -42.36
N ASN A 30 3.78 20.84 -41.96
CA ASN A 30 3.66 19.65 -41.11
C ASN A 30 2.55 18.70 -41.55
N PRO A 31 2.62 18.15 -42.81
CA PRO A 31 1.57 17.29 -43.30
C PRO A 31 1.55 15.96 -42.55
N GLU A 32 0.40 15.58 -42.06
CA GLU A 32 0.08 14.22 -41.66
C GLU A 32 -0.28 13.39 -42.90
N ILE A 33 0.49 12.35 -43.17
CA ILE A 33 0.28 11.48 -44.36
C ILE A 33 -0.18 10.12 -43.88
N ASN A 34 -1.39 9.75 -44.21
CA ASN A 34 -1.99 8.46 -43.91
C ASN A 34 -2.15 7.64 -45.17
N LYS A 35 -1.68 6.37 -45.15
CA LYS A 35 -1.98 5.43 -46.23
C LYS A 35 -3.46 5.04 -46.16
N GLU A 36 -4.14 5.05 -47.27
CA GLU A 36 -5.53 4.57 -47.40
C GLU A 36 -5.65 3.06 -47.67
N ASP A 37 -4.57 2.30 -47.61
CA ASP A 37 -4.68 0.84 -47.57
C ASP A 37 -5.41 0.47 -46.29
N ILE A 38 -6.67 0.12 -46.41
CA ILE A 38 -7.60 -0.20 -45.31
C ILE A 38 -7.07 -1.41 -44.58
N LEU A 39 -6.25 -1.16 -43.57
CA LEU A 39 -6.10 -2.13 -42.48
C LEU A 39 -7.42 -2.12 -41.68
N PRO A 40 -7.93 -3.25 -41.18
CA PRO A 40 -9.13 -3.28 -40.34
C PRO A 40 -9.05 -2.37 -39.09
N ILE A 41 -7.85 -1.91 -38.72
CA ILE A 41 -7.63 -0.90 -37.68
C ILE A 41 -7.80 0.52 -38.25
N ASP A 42 -7.67 0.70 -39.55
CA ASP A 42 -7.95 1.97 -40.21
C ASP A 42 -9.45 2.21 -40.39
N LEU A 43 -10.28 1.16 -40.23
CA LEU A 43 -11.72 1.31 -40.00
C LEU A 43 -12.01 2.09 -38.69
N HIS A 44 -11.02 2.30 -37.84
CA HIS A 44 -11.10 3.20 -36.72
C HIS A 44 -10.81 4.67 -37.06
N ASP A 45 -10.36 5.02 -38.23
CA ASP A 45 -10.56 6.38 -38.73
C ASP A 45 -12.06 6.70 -38.87
N SER A 46 -12.91 5.69 -38.93
CA SER A 46 -14.35 5.84 -38.73
C SER A 46 -14.75 6.21 -37.30
N LEU A 47 -13.87 6.06 -36.31
CA LEU A 47 -14.12 6.59 -34.93
C LEU A 47 -14.17 8.13 -34.93
N PHE A 48 -13.60 8.78 -35.95
CA PHE A 48 -13.70 10.22 -36.17
C PHE A 48 -14.72 10.59 -37.23
N GLN A 49 -15.24 9.63 -37.99
CA GLN A 49 -16.36 9.87 -38.88
C GLN A 49 -17.62 9.97 -38.03
N LYS A 50 -18.29 11.12 -38.11
CA LYS A 50 -19.66 11.27 -37.65
C LYS A 50 -20.46 10.12 -38.23
N ASN A 51 -21.04 9.25 -37.41
CA ASN A 51 -22.08 8.37 -37.90
C ASN A 51 -23.11 9.23 -38.61
N GLU A 52 -23.69 8.73 -39.69
CA GLU A 52 -24.74 9.42 -40.47
C GLU A 52 -25.89 9.97 -39.61
N ASN A 53 -25.99 9.57 -38.36
CA ASN A 53 -26.94 10.02 -37.35
C ASN A 53 -26.39 11.07 -36.34
N GLY A 54 -25.21 11.62 -36.55
CA GLY A 54 -24.81 12.93 -35.98
C GLY A 54 -24.38 12.98 -34.51
N ASN A 55 -24.39 11.90 -33.72
CA ASN A 55 -24.44 12.07 -32.26
C ASN A 55 -23.49 11.25 -31.39
N GLU A 56 -22.41 10.64 -31.82
CA GLU A 56 -21.46 10.12 -30.82
C GLU A 56 -20.01 10.17 -31.33
N GLN A 57 -19.21 11.03 -30.73
CA GLN A 57 -17.76 11.03 -30.83
C GLN A 57 -17.19 9.89 -29.99
N TYR A 58 -16.63 8.87 -30.63
CA TYR A 58 -15.89 7.80 -29.94
C TYR A 58 -14.49 8.27 -29.58
N GLY A 59 -13.98 7.80 -28.42
CA GLY A 59 -12.66 8.17 -27.94
C GLY A 59 -11.52 7.55 -28.76
N TYR A 60 -10.47 8.32 -29.05
CA TYR A 60 -9.24 7.85 -29.64
C TYR A 60 -8.20 7.58 -28.54
N PRO A 61 -7.52 6.42 -28.54
CA PRO A 61 -6.50 6.13 -27.54
C PRO A 61 -5.26 6.98 -27.79
N ILE A 62 -4.87 7.75 -26.76
CA ILE A 62 -3.64 8.55 -26.76
C ILE A 62 -2.63 7.82 -25.88
N TYR A 63 -1.48 7.49 -26.46
CA TYR A 63 -0.38 6.83 -25.74
C TYR A 63 0.69 7.86 -25.36
N GLY A 64 1.36 7.61 -24.24
CA GLY A 64 2.51 8.43 -23.83
C GLY A 64 3.63 8.37 -24.87
N GLU A 65 4.09 9.53 -25.32
CA GLU A 65 5.15 9.62 -26.32
C GLU A 65 6.54 9.68 -25.67
N THR A 66 7.51 9.03 -26.30
CA THR A 66 8.92 9.09 -25.95
C THR A 66 9.76 9.36 -27.19
N LYS A 67 11.04 9.69 -27.01
CA LYS A 67 11.93 9.97 -28.15
C LYS A 67 11.95 8.79 -29.13
N GLY A 68 11.45 9.01 -30.33
CA GLY A 68 11.40 8.02 -31.41
C GLY A 68 10.17 7.10 -31.42
N ILE A 69 9.26 7.20 -30.43
CA ILE A 69 8.01 6.43 -30.38
C ILE A 69 6.84 7.40 -30.21
N THR A 70 6.04 7.53 -31.26
CA THR A 70 4.85 8.38 -31.26
C THR A 70 3.60 7.60 -30.86
N SER A 71 2.57 8.31 -30.39
CA SER A 71 1.25 7.72 -30.09
C SER A 71 0.69 6.94 -31.30
N LYS A 72 0.85 7.49 -32.50
CA LYS A 72 0.43 6.83 -33.74
C LYS A 72 1.19 5.52 -34.01
N TRP A 73 2.50 5.49 -33.77
CA TRP A 73 3.29 4.26 -33.87
C TRP A 73 2.78 3.19 -32.92
N MET A 74 2.53 3.58 -31.65
CA MET A 74 1.97 2.67 -30.64
C MET A 74 0.60 2.13 -31.07
N TYR A 75 -0.27 2.98 -31.58
CA TYR A 75 -1.58 2.58 -32.08
C TYR A 75 -1.48 1.49 -33.16
N HIS A 76 -0.62 1.69 -34.16
CA HIS A 76 -0.43 0.70 -35.22
C HIS A 76 0.24 -0.59 -34.74
N ALA A 77 1.19 -0.50 -33.80
CA ALA A 77 1.84 -1.66 -33.22
C ALA A 77 0.85 -2.52 -32.43
N ILE A 78 0.05 -1.90 -31.56
CA ILE A 78 -1.00 -2.56 -30.79
C ILE A 78 -2.05 -3.18 -31.73
N GLY A 79 -2.45 -2.47 -32.76
CA GLY A 79 -3.37 -2.99 -33.74
C GLY A 79 -2.91 -4.25 -34.45
N LYS A 80 -1.61 -4.38 -34.73
CA LYS A 80 -1.06 -5.64 -35.27
C LYS A 80 -1.15 -6.79 -34.25
N ILE A 81 -0.92 -6.51 -32.97
CA ILE A 81 -1.03 -7.50 -31.91
C ILE A 81 -2.48 -7.98 -31.75
N LEU A 82 -3.44 -7.06 -31.73
CA LEU A 82 -4.86 -7.38 -31.57
C LEU A 82 -5.43 -8.23 -32.73
N LYS A 83 -4.76 -8.25 -33.89
CA LYS A 83 -5.13 -9.06 -35.06
C LYS A 83 -4.50 -10.46 -35.06
N ASN A 84 -3.48 -10.70 -34.24
CA ASN A 84 -2.80 -11.99 -34.20
C ASN A 84 -3.75 -13.06 -33.63
N ASP A 85 -3.75 -14.24 -34.26
CA ASP A 85 -4.56 -15.38 -33.82
C ASP A 85 -4.17 -15.87 -32.42
N GLU A 86 -2.90 -15.74 -32.02
CA GLU A 86 -2.45 -16.03 -30.67
C GLU A 86 -3.14 -15.14 -29.62
N PHE A 87 -3.38 -13.87 -29.97
CA PHE A 87 -4.09 -12.93 -29.09
C PHE A 87 -5.54 -13.36 -28.83
N LYS A 88 -6.22 -13.94 -29.81
CA LYS A 88 -7.59 -14.44 -29.66
C LYS A 88 -7.70 -15.55 -28.62
N ASN A 89 -6.62 -16.30 -28.42
CA ASN A 89 -6.55 -17.47 -27.54
C ASN A 89 -5.88 -17.18 -26.19
N ILE A 90 -5.68 -15.91 -25.83
CA ILE A 90 -5.13 -15.55 -24.51
C ILE A 90 -6.07 -16.04 -23.42
N PRO A 91 -5.57 -16.91 -22.50
CA PRO A 91 -6.37 -17.40 -21.39
C PRO A 91 -6.67 -16.27 -20.41
N ASP A 92 -7.93 -16.22 -19.94
CA ASP A 92 -8.30 -15.31 -18.88
C ASP A 92 -7.89 -15.91 -17.52
N TYR A 93 -7.12 -15.18 -16.74
CA TYR A 93 -6.65 -15.63 -15.43
C TYR A 93 -7.66 -15.35 -14.30
N LEU A 94 -8.72 -14.55 -14.57
CA LEU A 94 -9.86 -14.46 -13.69
C LEU A 94 -10.88 -15.52 -14.04
N ASN A 95 -11.36 -16.26 -13.04
CA ASN A 95 -12.37 -17.26 -13.28
C ASN A 95 -13.72 -16.63 -13.65
N LYS A 96 -14.57 -17.41 -14.32
CA LYS A 96 -15.86 -16.95 -14.82
C LYS A 96 -16.77 -16.44 -13.70
N GLU A 97 -16.72 -17.04 -12.51
CA GLU A 97 -17.53 -16.61 -11.37
C GLU A 97 -17.21 -15.18 -10.91
N ILE A 98 -15.92 -14.81 -10.92
CA ILE A 98 -15.48 -13.44 -10.62
C ILE A 98 -15.97 -12.48 -11.69
N LEU A 99 -15.80 -12.85 -12.97
CA LEU A 99 -16.22 -12.01 -14.08
C LEU A 99 -17.73 -11.72 -14.01
N ASP A 100 -18.54 -12.74 -13.81
CA ASP A 100 -19.99 -12.64 -13.74
C ASP A 100 -20.43 -11.83 -12.50
N LYS A 101 -19.85 -12.11 -11.32
CA LYS A 101 -20.18 -11.42 -10.07
C LYS A 101 -19.94 -9.92 -10.14
N TYR A 102 -18.83 -9.50 -10.73
CA TYR A 102 -18.45 -8.09 -10.80
C TYR A 102 -18.79 -7.42 -12.13
N LYS A 103 -19.46 -8.16 -13.03
CA LYS A 103 -19.85 -7.71 -14.38
C LYS A 103 -18.63 -7.16 -15.13
N LEU A 104 -17.60 -7.97 -15.22
CA LEU A 104 -16.35 -7.64 -15.92
C LEU A 104 -16.32 -8.37 -17.27
N PRO A 105 -15.77 -7.75 -18.33
CA PRO A 105 -15.57 -8.40 -19.60
C PRO A 105 -14.40 -9.41 -19.52
N SER A 106 -14.30 -10.33 -20.47
CA SER A 106 -13.13 -11.19 -20.63
C SER A 106 -11.86 -10.36 -20.86
N LEU A 107 -10.68 -10.94 -20.57
CA LEU A 107 -9.40 -10.27 -20.81
C LEU A 107 -9.26 -9.81 -22.28
N HIS A 108 -9.56 -10.70 -23.22
CA HIS A 108 -9.55 -10.38 -24.65
C HIS A 108 -10.45 -9.18 -24.96
N THR A 109 -11.71 -9.19 -24.51
CA THR A 109 -12.67 -8.11 -24.74
C THR A 109 -12.20 -6.80 -24.11
N ALA A 110 -11.65 -6.85 -22.88
CA ALA A 110 -11.15 -5.67 -22.18
C ALA A 110 -9.94 -5.04 -22.91
N LEU A 111 -9.01 -5.88 -23.40
CA LEU A 111 -7.86 -5.40 -24.17
C LEU A 111 -8.29 -4.75 -25.50
N VAL A 112 -9.26 -5.33 -26.19
CA VAL A 112 -9.82 -4.70 -27.39
C VAL A 112 -10.50 -3.38 -27.04
N TRP A 113 -11.34 -3.36 -26.02
CA TRP A 113 -12.13 -2.18 -25.68
C TRP A 113 -11.30 -1.02 -25.09
N ILE A 114 -10.19 -1.30 -24.40
CA ILE A 114 -9.33 -0.22 -23.88
C ILE A 114 -8.54 0.49 -25.01
N HIS A 115 -8.21 -0.24 -26.08
CA HIS A 115 -7.45 0.28 -27.21
C HIS A 115 -8.33 0.69 -28.40
N SER A 116 -9.54 0.18 -28.49
CA SER A 116 -10.44 0.35 -29.63
C SER A 116 -11.91 0.29 -29.18
N PRO A 117 -12.35 1.24 -28.35
CA PRO A 117 -13.73 1.26 -27.85
C PRO A 117 -14.69 1.68 -28.96
N GLN A 118 -15.77 0.93 -29.17
CA GLN A 118 -16.85 1.32 -30.09
C GLN A 118 -17.85 2.29 -29.47
N LYS A 119 -17.87 2.37 -28.13
CA LYS A 119 -18.71 3.26 -27.33
C LYS A 119 -17.90 3.71 -26.11
N LYS A 120 -18.26 4.87 -25.53
CA LYS A 120 -17.64 5.37 -24.31
C LYS A 120 -17.69 4.36 -23.15
N GLU A 121 -18.84 3.69 -23.01
CA GLU A 121 -19.06 2.66 -22.01
C GLU A 121 -18.07 1.49 -22.11
N HIS A 122 -17.65 1.12 -23.34
CA HIS A 122 -16.67 0.05 -23.54
C HIS A 122 -15.32 0.40 -22.90
N ALA A 123 -14.86 1.65 -23.07
CA ALA A 123 -13.63 2.11 -22.45
C ALA A 123 -13.75 2.15 -20.91
N GLU A 124 -14.88 2.58 -20.39
CA GLU A 124 -15.14 2.63 -18.94
C GLU A 124 -15.19 1.22 -18.32
N ILE A 125 -15.86 0.28 -18.96
CA ILE A 125 -15.93 -1.12 -18.52
C ILE A 125 -14.56 -1.78 -18.59
N ALA A 126 -13.79 -1.54 -19.65
CA ALA A 126 -12.42 -2.04 -19.76
C ALA A 126 -11.50 -1.47 -18.64
N ARG A 127 -11.57 -0.17 -18.38
CA ARG A 127 -10.85 0.45 -17.26
C ARG A 127 -11.26 -0.14 -15.91
N LYS A 128 -12.55 -0.37 -15.70
CA LYS A 128 -13.06 -1.04 -14.48
C LYS A 128 -12.43 -2.41 -14.31
N ARG A 129 -12.32 -3.19 -15.39
CA ARG A 129 -11.66 -4.50 -15.33
C ARG A 129 -10.20 -4.39 -14.89
N PHE A 130 -9.41 -3.54 -15.53
CA PHE A 130 -7.97 -3.42 -15.21
C PHE A 130 -7.76 -2.84 -13.81
N ALA A 131 -8.58 -1.86 -13.38
CA ALA A 131 -8.54 -1.37 -12.00
C ALA A 131 -8.90 -2.46 -10.97
N PHE A 132 -9.89 -3.31 -11.29
CA PHE A 132 -10.21 -4.48 -10.46
C PHE A 132 -9.02 -5.44 -10.37
N GLU A 133 -8.37 -5.75 -11.49
CA GLU A 133 -7.21 -6.66 -11.52
C GLU A 133 -6.06 -6.15 -10.67
N GLU A 134 -5.70 -4.87 -10.79
CA GLU A 134 -4.64 -4.27 -10.02
C GLU A 134 -4.88 -4.46 -8.51
N VAL A 135 -6.07 -4.11 -8.04
CA VAL A 135 -6.43 -4.30 -6.63
C VAL A 135 -6.50 -5.78 -6.26
N PHE A 136 -7.05 -6.62 -7.13
CA PHE A 136 -7.18 -8.06 -6.90
C PHE A 136 -5.82 -8.73 -6.70
N PHE A 137 -4.85 -8.46 -7.56
CA PHE A 137 -3.51 -9.04 -7.42
C PHE A 137 -2.76 -8.53 -6.20
N ILE A 138 -2.90 -7.25 -5.87
CA ILE A 138 -2.34 -6.70 -4.63
C ILE A 138 -2.93 -7.43 -3.41
N GLN A 139 -4.25 -7.61 -3.38
CA GLN A 139 -4.91 -8.31 -2.29
C GLN A 139 -4.57 -9.81 -2.24
N LEU A 140 -4.45 -10.44 -3.41
CA LEU A 140 -4.03 -11.85 -3.48
C LEU A 140 -2.61 -12.05 -2.94
N ALA A 141 -1.67 -11.19 -3.33
CA ALA A 141 -0.31 -11.24 -2.81
C ALA A 141 -0.28 -11.04 -1.28
N ARG A 142 -1.05 -10.07 -0.76
CA ARG A 142 -1.20 -9.87 0.69
C ARG A 142 -1.81 -11.07 1.41
N GLN A 143 -2.81 -11.71 0.81
CA GLN A 143 -3.40 -12.93 1.39
C GLN A 143 -2.43 -14.11 1.39
N GLN A 144 -1.60 -14.24 0.36
CA GLN A 144 -0.55 -15.26 0.33
C GLN A 144 0.50 -15.03 1.41
N GLU A 145 0.93 -13.78 1.60
CA GLU A 145 1.84 -13.42 2.69
C GLU A 145 1.21 -13.69 4.06
N ARG A 146 -0.04 -13.25 4.24
CA ARG A 146 -0.78 -13.50 5.48
C ARG A 146 -0.87 -15.01 5.79
N LYS A 147 -1.14 -15.84 4.80
CA LYS A 147 -1.20 -17.29 4.98
C LYS A 147 0.14 -17.85 5.45
N LYS A 148 1.27 -17.37 4.91
CA LYS A 148 2.60 -17.77 5.39
C LYS A 148 2.82 -17.42 6.87
N TYR A 149 2.31 -16.27 7.33
CA TYR A 149 2.39 -15.89 8.73
C TYR A 149 1.44 -16.73 9.61
N GLU A 150 0.27 -17.09 9.11
CA GLU A 150 -0.70 -17.91 9.84
C GLU A 150 -0.19 -19.34 10.09
N ASP A 151 0.76 -19.82 9.29
CA ASP A 151 1.42 -21.11 9.46
C ASP A 151 2.58 -21.07 10.49
N LEU A 152 2.96 -19.86 10.97
CA LEU A 152 3.96 -19.71 12.02
C LEU A 152 3.33 -19.92 13.41
N PHE A 153 4.16 -20.46 14.32
CA PHE A 153 3.76 -20.59 15.71
C PHE A 153 3.91 -19.27 16.47
N SER A 154 2.94 -18.94 17.31
CA SER A 154 2.99 -17.84 18.27
C SER A 154 2.71 -18.32 19.69
N TYR A 155 3.26 -17.62 20.66
CA TYR A 155 2.97 -17.90 22.08
C TYR A 155 1.53 -17.47 22.39
N LYS A 156 0.76 -18.42 22.96
CA LYS A 156 -0.54 -18.13 23.57
C LYS A 156 -0.33 -17.33 24.83
N LEU A 157 -0.93 -16.16 24.93
CA LEU A 157 -0.91 -15.41 26.17
C LEU A 157 -1.98 -15.91 27.13
N ILE A 158 -1.59 -16.07 28.39
CA ILE A 158 -2.50 -16.28 29.50
C ILE A 158 -2.83 -14.89 30.05
N ILE A 159 -4.07 -14.45 29.79
CA ILE A 159 -4.51 -13.10 30.16
C ILE A 159 -5.45 -13.20 31.35
N ASN A 160 -5.09 -12.50 32.44
CA ASN A 160 -5.97 -12.28 33.56
C ASN A 160 -6.64 -10.91 33.43
N ASP A 161 -7.95 -10.92 33.26
CA ASP A 161 -8.72 -9.70 33.04
C ASP A 161 -8.62 -8.74 34.22
N ASN A 162 -8.50 -9.25 35.46
CA ASN A 162 -8.30 -8.41 36.65
C ASN A 162 -6.99 -7.63 36.58
N ASP A 163 -5.88 -8.25 36.15
CA ASP A 163 -4.60 -7.57 35.99
C ASP A 163 -4.67 -6.43 34.97
N ILE A 164 -5.44 -6.64 33.89
CA ILE A 164 -5.67 -5.61 32.87
C ILE A 164 -6.52 -4.47 33.43
N GLN A 165 -7.60 -4.79 34.14
CA GLN A 165 -8.45 -3.78 34.78
C GLN A 165 -7.68 -2.96 35.80
N ASP A 166 -6.86 -3.60 36.64
CA ASP A 166 -6.00 -2.93 37.63
C ASP A 166 -4.99 -1.98 36.92
N PHE A 167 -4.42 -2.39 35.82
CA PHE A 167 -3.53 -1.52 35.03
C PHE A 167 -4.30 -0.34 34.44
N VAL A 168 -5.46 -0.59 33.85
CA VAL A 168 -6.30 0.43 33.20
C VAL A 168 -6.85 1.42 34.26
N SER A 169 -7.18 0.98 35.45
CA SER A 169 -7.69 1.86 36.53
C SER A 169 -6.70 2.93 36.99
N ARG A 170 -5.41 2.77 36.71
CA ARG A 170 -4.35 3.73 37.08
C ARG A 170 -4.28 4.94 36.14
N PHE A 171 -4.96 4.91 35.02
CA PHE A 171 -4.99 6.04 34.12
C PHE A 171 -5.93 7.14 34.63
N PRO A 172 -5.59 8.44 34.42
CA PRO A 172 -6.39 9.56 34.92
C PRO A 172 -7.68 9.80 34.10
N PHE A 173 -8.11 8.83 33.29
CA PHE A 173 -9.29 8.89 32.44
C PHE A 173 -9.97 7.53 32.34
N THR A 174 -11.25 7.52 32.04
CA THR A 174 -12.00 6.31 31.76
C THR A 174 -11.89 5.96 30.27
N PRO A 175 -11.51 4.72 29.91
CA PRO A 175 -11.44 4.31 28.50
C PRO A 175 -12.79 4.41 27.82
N THR A 176 -12.79 4.84 26.57
CA THR A 176 -13.99 4.85 25.73
C THR A 176 -14.39 3.43 25.34
N LYS A 177 -15.65 3.25 24.92
CA LYS A 177 -16.13 1.96 24.40
C LYS A 177 -15.30 1.46 23.20
N ALA A 178 -14.86 2.37 22.33
CA ALA A 178 -14.04 2.02 21.18
C ALA A 178 -12.64 1.52 21.59
N GLN A 179 -12.01 2.15 22.59
CA GLN A 179 -10.73 1.72 23.14
C GLN A 179 -10.84 0.35 23.79
N ASN A 180 -11.88 0.13 24.61
CA ASN A 180 -12.14 -1.17 25.23
C ASN A 180 -12.38 -2.27 24.20
N ASN A 181 -13.15 -2.00 23.16
CA ASN A 181 -13.38 -2.95 22.08
C ASN A 181 -12.07 -3.28 21.32
N ALA A 182 -11.21 -2.29 21.07
CA ALA A 182 -9.92 -2.51 20.44
C ALA A 182 -8.99 -3.36 21.32
N ILE A 183 -8.90 -3.06 22.63
CA ILE A 183 -8.13 -3.85 23.59
C ILE A 183 -8.64 -5.29 23.62
N HIS A 184 -9.94 -5.49 23.78
CA HIS A 184 -10.53 -6.83 23.84
C HIS A 184 -10.24 -7.63 22.55
N ALA A 185 -10.44 -7.03 21.37
CA ALA A 185 -10.19 -7.71 20.10
C ALA A 185 -8.71 -8.13 19.92
N ILE A 186 -7.77 -7.32 20.39
CA ILE A 186 -6.34 -7.64 20.35
C ILE A 186 -6.00 -8.75 21.34
N LEU A 187 -6.52 -8.66 22.57
CA LEU A 187 -6.29 -9.68 23.59
C LEU A 187 -6.84 -11.05 23.18
N GLU A 188 -7.99 -11.08 22.51
CA GLU A 188 -8.54 -12.33 21.95
C GLU A 188 -7.66 -12.90 20.83
N ASP A 189 -7.05 -12.05 20.01
CA ASP A 189 -6.08 -12.53 19.01
C ASP A 189 -4.81 -13.09 19.65
N LEU A 190 -4.31 -12.47 20.71
CA LEU A 190 -3.10 -12.90 21.44
C LEU A 190 -3.30 -14.19 22.24
N LYS A 191 -4.54 -14.60 22.52
CA LYS A 191 -4.86 -15.91 23.11
C LYS A 191 -4.73 -17.08 22.11
N LYS A 192 -4.57 -16.80 20.82
CA LYS A 192 -4.42 -17.81 19.77
C LYS A 192 -2.96 -18.27 19.64
N ASP A 193 -2.75 -19.42 19.04
CA ASP A 193 -1.42 -19.97 18.73
C ASP A 193 -0.81 -19.47 17.43
N LYS A 194 -1.45 -18.47 16.81
CA LYS A 194 -1.02 -17.88 15.54
C LYS A 194 -0.59 -16.43 15.74
N PRO A 195 0.42 -15.95 15.00
CA PRO A 195 0.83 -14.56 15.04
C PRO A 195 -0.32 -13.62 14.69
N MET A 196 -0.48 -12.58 15.49
CA MET A 196 -1.46 -11.53 15.21
C MET A 196 -0.87 -10.50 14.25
N SER A 197 -1.66 -10.09 13.25
CA SER A 197 -1.40 -8.91 12.42
C SER A 197 -2.67 -8.08 12.35
N ARG A 198 -2.73 -6.96 13.09
CA ARG A 198 -3.91 -6.11 13.22
C ARG A 198 -3.57 -4.64 13.05
N LEU A 199 -4.33 -3.95 12.21
CA LEU A 199 -4.28 -2.51 12.05
C LEU A 199 -5.22 -1.84 13.07
N ILE A 200 -4.72 -0.82 13.77
CA ILE A 200 -5.52 0.04 14.65
C ILE A 200 -5.56 1.42 14.02
N GLU A 201 -6.75 1.84 13.61
CA GLU A 201 -7.01 3.16 13.06
C GLU A 201 -7.67 4.06 14.11
N GLY A 202 -7.38 5.35 14.03
CA GLY A 202 -7.98 6.36 14.90
C GLY A 202 -7.31 7.72 14.69
N ASP A 203 -8.03 8.77 15.01
CA ASP A 203 -7.55 10.16 14.90
C ASP A 203 -6.40 10.45 15.86
N VAL A 204 -5.72 11.58 15.64
CA VAL A 204 -4.73 12.11 16.59
C VAL A 204 -5.44 12.39 17.92
N GLY A 205 -4.86 11.90 19.02
CA GLY A 205 -5.47 12.04 20.35
C GLY A 205 -6.53 10.97 20.72
N SER A 206 -6.88 10.03 19.82
CA SER A 206 -7.85 8.96 20.11
C SER A 206 -7.38 7.94 21.18
N GLY A 207 -6.16 8.05 21.68
CA GLY A 207 -5.61 7.17 22.71
C GLY A 207 -4.99 5.87 22.20
N LYS A 208 -4.54 5.80 20.95
CA LYS A 208 -3.83 4.62 20.41
C LYS A 208 -2.66 4.17 21.27
N THR A 209 -1.92 5.12 21.86
CA THR A 209 -0.80 4.84 22.77
C THR A 209 -1.24 4.16 24.05
N PHE A 210 -2.41 4.54 24.59
CA PHE A 210 -3.01 3.87 25.73
C PHE A 210 -3.36 2.41 25.42
N VAL A 211 -4.00 2.16 24.28
CA VAL A 211 -4.31 0.79 23.82
C VAL A 211 -3.01 -0.02 23.71
N ALA A 212 -1.98 0.54 23.04
CA ALA A 212 -0.69 -0.12 22.89
C ALA A 212 0.01 -0.40 24.22
N ALA A 213 -0.06 0.52 25.18
CA ALA A 213 0.51 0.33 26.52
C ALA A 213 -0.21 -0.79 27.31
N THR A 214 -1.55 -0.83 27.22
CA THR A 214 -2.35 -1.89 27.87
C THR A 214 -2.02 -3.27 27.28
N ILE A 215 -1.90 -3.37 25.97
CA ILE A 215 -1.48 -4.62 25.31
C ILE A 215 -0.04 -4.99 25.68
N SER A 216 0.87 -4.02 25.69
CA SER A 216 2.25 -4.25 26.15
C SER A 216 2.29 -4.80 27.55
N TYR A 217 1.47 -4.27 28.45
CA TYR A 217 1.35 -4.78 29.82
C TYR A 217 0.88 -6.23 29.86
N ALA A 218 -0.14 -6.59 29.08
CA ALA A 218 -0.62 -7.96 28.97
C ALA A 218 0.47 -8.92 28.49
N VAL A 219 1.25 -8.51 27.47
CA VAL A 219 2.35 -9.33 26.91
C VAL A 219 3.44 -9.59 27.95
N ILE A 220 3.91 -8.54 28.63
CA ILE A 220 5.03 -8.66 29.58
C ILE A 220 4.67 -9.36 30.89
N LYS A 221 3.38 -9.54 31.19
CA LYS A 221 2.93 -10.39 32.31
C LYS A 221 3.09 -11.88 32.00
N ASN A 222 3.31 -12.24 30.74
CA ASN A 222 3.49 -13.61 30.33
C ASN A 222 4.98 -13.97 30.23
N ARG A 223 5.27 -15.25 30.44
CA ARG A 223 6.61 -15.83 30.36
C ARG A 223 6.74 -16.75 29.15
N PRO A 224 7.96 -16.92 28.62
CA PRO A 224 8.20 -17.93 27.61
C PRO A 224 7.78 -19.32 28.11
N ILE A 225 7.24 -20.15 27.24
CA ILE A 225 6.79 -21.49 27.59
C ILE A 225 7.97 -22.33 28.13
N GLY A 226 7.74 -23.01 29.27
CA GLY A 226 8.77 -23.85 29.88
C GLY A 226 9.85 -23.09 30.67
N GLN A 227 9.72 -21.77 30.88
CA GLN A 227 10.64 -20.97 31.66
C GLN A 227 9.97 -20.38 32.89
N ASN A 228 10.66 -20.46 34.03
CA ASN A 228 10.22 -19.86 35.29
C ASN A 228 10.78 -18.47 35.54
N PHE A 229 11.55 -17.94 34.62
CA PHE A 229 12.21 -16.64 34.66
C PHE A 229 12.05 -15.86 33.37
N GLY A 230 12.28 -14.54 33.40
CA GLY A 230 12.09 -13.65 32.27
C GLY A 230 10.61 -13.38 31.94
N ASN A 231 10.39 -12.46 31.08
CA ASN A 231 9.07 -12.09 30.57
C ASN A 231 9.11 -12.07 29.04
N LEU A 232 7.95 -12.18 28.39
CA LEU A 232 7.84 -11.86 26.99
C LEU A 232 8.19 -10.37 26.78
N GLN A 233 8.72 -10.04 25.62
CA GLN A 233 9.24 -8.71 25.31
C GLN A 233 8.36 -8.01 24.26
N VAL A 234 8.34 -6.69 24.33
CA VAL A 234 7.63 -5.81 23.41
C VAL A 234 8.64 -4.86 22.75
N ALA A 235 8.64 -4.80 21.43
CA ALA A 235 9.32 -3.78 20.66
C ALA A 235 8.28 -2.80 20.09
N TYR A 236 8.39 -1.52 20.45
CA TYR A 236 7.53 -0.45 19.95
C TYR A 236 8.33 0.44 18.99
N MET A 237 8.02 0.36 17.70
CA MET A 237 8.74 1.15 16.68
C MET A 237 7.99 2.44 16.37
N ALA A 238 8.73 3.53 16.25
CA ALA A 238 8.22 4.83 15.84
C ALA A 238 8.97 5.31 14.56
N PRO A 239 8.31 6.05 13.68
CA PRO A 239 8.92 6.48 12.42
C PRO A 239 10.00 7.56 12.59
N THR A 240 9.99 8.28 13.72
CA THR A 240 10.96 9.34 14.00
C THR A 240 11.46 9.27 15.45
N GLU A 241 12.65 9.80 15.68
CA GLU A 241 13.30 9.86 16.98
C GLU A 241 12.52 10.72 17.99
N VAL A 242 11.91 11.80 17.52
CA VAL A 242 11.07 12.68 18.34
C VAL A 242 9.86 11.89 18.87
N LEU A 243 9.17 11.16 18.00
CA LEU A 243 8.04 10.32 18.38
C LEU A 243 8.47 9.17 19.31
N ALA A 244 9.59 8.53 19.03
CA ALA A 244 10.13 7.49 19.91
C ALA A 244 10.39 8.02 21.32
N THR A 245 10.96 9.22 21.44
CA THR A 245 11.22 9.89 22.72
C THR A 245 9.93 10.23 23.44
N GLN A 246 8.93 10.79 22.76
CA GLN A 246 7.61 11.07 23.35
C GLN A 246 6.90 9.80 23.84
N LEU A 247 6.96 8.73 23.04
CA LEU A 247 6.42 7.43 23.42
C LEU A 247 7.11 6.86 24.66
N PHE A 248 8.43 6.95 24.70
CA PHE A 248 9.21 6.53 25.88
C PHE A 248 8.80 7.26 27.14
N GLU A 249 8.64 8.59 27.08
CA GLU A 249 8.19 9.39 28.23
C GLU A 249 6.74 9.07 28.65
N ASN A 250 5.86 8.83 27.69
CA ASN A 250 4.49 8.41 27.97
C ASN A 250 4.45 7.02 28.62
N PHE A 251 5.23 6.08 28.10
CA PHE A 251 5.32 4.73 28.67
C PHE A 251 5.91 4.76 30.10
N ILE A 252 6.90 5.62 30.37
CA ILE A 252 7.39 5.81 31.74
C ILE A 252 6.25 6.18 32.69
N LYS A 253 5.42 7.18 32.32
CA LYS A 253 4.27 7.60 33.15
C LYS A 253 3.26 6.47 33.36
N TYR A 254 3.01 5.65 32.34
CA TYR A 254 2.05 4.55 32.41
C TYR A 254 2.57 3.38 33.26
N PHE A 255 3.88 3.16 33.29
CA PHE A 255 4.50 1.99 33.90
C PHE A 255 5.31 2.29 35.18
N GLU A 256 5.40 3.55 35.62
CA GLU A 256 6.26 3.94 36.75
C GLU A 256 5.98 3.16 38.05
N HIS A 257 4.72 2.75 38.29
CA HIS A 257 4.32 2.00 39.46
C HIS A 257 4.38 0.48 39.29
N THR A 258 4.86 -0.01 38.18
CA THR A 258 4.85 -1.44 37.86
C THR A 258 6.19 -2.13 38.07
N GLY A 259 7.25 -1.38 38.34
CA GLY A 259 8.62 -1.91 38.45
C GLY A 259 9.22 -2.40 37.12
N ILE A 260 8.56 -2.17 35.99
CA ILE A 260 8.95 -2.66 34.68
C ILE A 260 10.02 -1.75 34.07
N SER A 261 11.08 -2.37 33.54
CA SER A 261 12.14 -1.65 32.85
C SER A 261 11.76 -1.37 31.38
N ILE A 262 11.98 -0.13 30.96
CA ILE A 262 11.72 0.35 29.59
C ILE A 262 13.01 0.91 29.01
N ALA A 263 13.31 0.59 27.77
CA ALA A 263 14.44 1.15 27.03
C ALA A 263 14.00 2.01 25.86
N LEU A 264 14.79 3.04 25.56
CA LEU A 264 14.75 3.79 24.32
C LEU A 264 16.03 3.54 23.54
N ILE A 265 15.89 3.25 22.24
CA ILE A 265 17.01 3.11 21.28
C ILE A 265 16.74 4.02 20.11
N THR A 266 17.62 5.01 19.91
CA THR A 266 17.58 5.92 18.77
C THR A 266 18.99 6.15 18.21
N SER A 267 19.11 6.89 17.12
CA SER A 267 20.41 7.26 16.56
C SER A 267 21.20 8.19 17.48
N SER A 268 20.52 9.07 18.22
CA SER A 268 21.14 10.00 19.17
C SER A 268 21.55 9.37 20.51
N GLY A 269 21.17 8.12 20.78
CA GLY A 269 21.57 7.40 21.99
C GLY A 269 20.54 6.45 22.57
N CYS A 270 20.90 5.86 23.68
CA CYS A 270 20.06 4.90 24.39
C CYS A 270 19.76 5.38 25.80
N ARG A 271 18.54 5.09 26.29
CA ARG A 271 18.07 5.43 27.63
C ARG A 271 17.41 4.23 28.29
N LYS A 272 17.49 4.13 29.61
CA LYS A 272 16.82 3.08 30.40
C LYS A 272 16.04 3.70 31.55
N PHE A 273 14.80 3.26 31.73
CA PHE A 273 13.97 3.49 32.91
C PHE A 273 13.80 2.17 33.68
N PRO A 274 13.74 2.16 35.03
CA PRO A 274 14.02 3.28 35.93
C PRO A 274 15.51 3.60 36.02
N SER A 275 15.82 4.81 36.42
CA SER A 275 17.19 5.20 36.78
C SER A 275 17.62 4.53 38.07
N LYS A 276 18.88 4.05 38.14
CA LYS A 276 19.45 3.56 39.42
C LYS A 276 19.64 4.67 40.47
N SER A 277 19.76 5.91 40.01
CA SER A 277 20.01 7.11 40.85
C SER A 277 18.78 8.03 40.90
N ALA A 278 17.58 7.48 40.76
CA ALA A 278 16.36 8.25 40.94
C ALA A 278 16.25 8.70 42.41
N GLY A 279 16.62 9.95 42.67
CA GLY A 279 16.56 10.61 43.97
C GLY A 279 15.99 12.01 43.82
N TRP A 280 15.58 12.61 44.92
CA TRP A 280 15.21 14.01 44.95
C TRP A 280 16.46 14.83 45.30
N GLU A 281 16.87 15.75 44.46
CA GLU A 281 17.92 16.69 44.73
C GLU A 281 17.33 18.11 44.65
N ASN A 282 17.44 18.85 45.75
CA ASN A 282 16.93 20.23 45.89
C ASN A 282 15.43 20.43 45.52
N GLY A 283 14.57 19.45 45.90
CA GLY A 283 13.12 19.56 45.66
C GLY A 283 12.70 19.37 44.18
N LYS A 284 13.62 19.00 43.31
CA LYS A 284 13.33 18.61 41.90
C LYS A 284 13.57 17.12 41.72
N GLN A 285 12.62 16.47 41.07
CA GLN A 285 12.74 15.09 40.67
C GLN A 285 13.89 14.95 39.64
N ILE A 286 14.92 14.18 40.02
CA ILE A 286 16.00 13.82 39.13
C ILE A 286 15.42 12.97 38.00
N LYS A 287 16.03 13.03 36.81
CA LYS A 287 15.65 12.26 35.60
C LYS A 287 15.25 10.84 35.97
N THR A 288 14.04 10.44 35.63
CA THR A 288 13.49 9.11 35.88
C THR A 288 14.22 8.01 35.09
N TRP A 289 15.03 8.38 34.10
CA TRP A 289 15.81 7.49 33.22
C TRP A 289 17.30 7.84 33.22
N THR A 290 18.13 6.87 32.82
CA THR A 290 19.59 7.02 32.71
C THR A 290 20.06 6.76 31.28
N PRO A 291 21.01 7.56 30.73
CA PRO A 291 21.66 7.22 29.47
C PRO A 291 22.52 5.96 29.62
N ILE A 292 22.51 5.08 28.63
CA ILE A 292 23.16 3.77 28.65
C ILE A 292 23.94 3.54 27.37
N ALA A 293 25.11 2.89 27.46
CA ALA A 293 25.83 2.46 26.28
C ALA A 293 25.03 1.39 25.50
N ARG A 294 24.96 1.54 24.18
CA ARG A 294 24.17 0.67 23.30
C ARG A 294 24.47 -0.82 23.49
N ASN A 295 25.76 -1.18 23.57
CA ASN A 295 26.16 -2.57 23.75
C ASN A 295 25.67 -3.17 25.07
N GLN A 296 25.67 -2.38 26.13
CA GLN A 296 25.17 -2.82 27.44
C GLN A 296 23.65 -2.99 27.41
N LEU A 297 22.94 -2.06 26.76
CA LEU A 297 21.50 -2.13 26.60
C LEU A 297 21.08 -3.38 25.81
N LEU A 298 21.76 -3.67 24.70
CA LEU A 298 21.50 -4.86 23.89
C LEU A 298 21.73 -6.17 24.68
N LYS A 299 22.74 -6.21 25.57
CA LYS A 299 22.93 -7.37 26.45
C LYS A 299 21.74 -7.56 27.39
N TRP A 300 21.24 -6.50 28.02
CA TRP A 300 20.08 -6.57 28.91
C TRP A 300 18.81 -6.97 28.18
N ILE A 301 18.61 -6.48 26.95
CA ILE A 301 17.47 -6.90 26.11
C ILE A 301 17.60 -8.39 25.81
N LYS A 302 18.78 -8.85 25.36
CA LYS A 302 19.03 -10.27 25.06
C LYS A 302 18.78 -11.19 26.27
N ASN A 303 19.12 -10.73 27.47
CA ASN A 303 18.93 -11.49 28.68
C ASN A 303 17.48 -11.43 29.25
N GLY A 304 16.56 -10.70 28.59
CA GLY A 304 15.19 -10.55 29.08
C GLY A 304 15.02 -9.57 30.27
N GLU A 305 16.08 -8.82 30.64
CA GLU A 305 16.03 -7.87 31.74
C GLU A 305 15.21 -6.59 31.41
N ILE A 306 15.02 -6.32 30.12
CA ILE A 306 14.26 -5.18 29.61
C ILE A 306 13.12 -5.71 28.76
N PRO A 307 11.90 -5.73 29.31
CA PRO A 307 10.75 -6.27 28.60
C PRO A 307 10.14 -5.31 27.57
N ILE A 308 10.34 -4.00 27.67
CA ILE A 308 9.80 -3.02 26.71
C ILE A 308 10.94 -2.23 26.08
N VAL A 309 11.01 -2.26 24.77
CA VAL A 309 11.99 -1.50 23.98
C VAL A 309 11.25 -0.59 23.00
N ILE A 310 11.54 0.71 23.05
CA ILE A 310 10.98 1.73 22.14
C ILE A 310 12.12 2.26 21.28
N GLY A 311 11.89 2.43 19.99
CA GLY A 311 12.93 2.90 19.09
C GLY A 311 12.45 3.28 17.70
N THR A 312 13.41 3.60 16.85
CA THR A 312 13.21 3.95 15.43
C THR A 312 13.77 2.86 14.53
#